data_32c8b6b968d267b1c62a3e1c7241598e
#
_entry.id   32c8b6b968d267b1c62a3e1c7241598e
#
_cell.length_a   1.000
_cell.length_b   1.000
_cell.length_c   1.000
_cell.angle_alpha   90.00
_cell.angle_beta   90.00
_cell.angle_gamma   90.00
#
_symmetry.space_group_name_H-M   'P 1'
#
loop_
_entity.id
_entity.type
_entity.pdbx_description
1 polymer ?
#
loop_
_entity_poly.entity_id
_entity_poly.type
_entity_poly.pdbx_seq_one_letter_code
_entity_poly.pdbx_strand_id
1 'polypeptide(L)'
;AYGDSVAGLNGVSALLIALRHQAKTGKGQFIDLSQVESLLPLVAHGITEFTANGKEPERNGNRSEFFAPHGVYPCEGEDKWIVIQILNEDQWLSFQELVGAPMQQFGNLEDRLSKLEDLDKTISEWTSSKEAQKLMYVLQEAKIPAAATHTMSTLLNDPHLNSRNFWQ
;
A
#
# COMPACT_ATOMS: atom_id res chain seq x y z
N ALA A 1 -1.07 14.26 10.83
CA ALA A 1 -2.46 13.75 10.91
C ALA A 1 -2.53 12.25 11.24
N TYR A 2 -1.62 11.42 10.68
CA TYR A 2 -1.68 9.97 10.93
C TYR A 2 -1.44 9.61 12.40
N GLY A 3 -0.44 10.24 13.01
CA GLY A 3 -0.11 10.05 14.44
C GLY A 3 -1.25 10.43 15.37
N ASP A 4 -1.94 11.52 15.08
CA ASP A 4 -3.07 11.99 15.87
C ASP A 4 -4.21 10.97 15.89
N SER A 5 -4.54 10.41 14.73
CA SER A 5 -5.60 9.42 14.58
C SER A 5 -5.28 8.11 15.32
N VAL A 6 -4.04 7.62 15.20
CA VAL A 6 -3.58 6.41 15.88
C VAL A 6 -3.57 6.59 17.40
N ALA A 7 -3.01 7.71 17.88
CA ALA A 7 -2.99 8.02 19.30
C ALA A 7 -4.41 8.18 19.87
N GLY A 8 -5.32 8.83 19.11
CA GLY A 8 -6.73 8.96 19.49
C GLY A 8 -7.42 7.60 19.64
N LEU A 9 -7.23 6.68 18.69
CA LEU A 9 -7.79 5.33 18.77
C LEU A 9 -7.22 4.53 19.96
N ASN A 10 -5.92 4.61 20.20
CA ASN A 10 -5.28 3.98 21.37
C ASN A 10 -5.80 4.58 22.68
N GLY A 11 -5.97 5.90 22.74
CA GLY A 11 -6.52 6.60 23.89
C GLY A 11 -7.96 6.16 24.23
N VAL A 12 -8.82 6.10 23.22
CA VAL A 12 -10.22 5.59 23.38
C VAL A 12 -10.19 4.13 23.84
N SER A 13 -9.34 3.29 23.28
CA SER A 13 -9.23 1.88 23.66
C SER A 13 -8.79 1.75 25.13
N ALA A 14 -7.75 2.49 25.55
CA ALA A 14 -7.29 2.50 26.92
C ALA A 14 -8.38 2.99 27.90
N LEU A 15 -9.11 4.05 27.53
CA LEU A 15 -10.23 4.57 28.32
C LEU A 15 -11.34 3.54 28.50
N LEU A 16 -11.76 2.86 27.44
CA LEU A 16 -12.79 1.82 27.50
C LEU A 16 -12.37 0.63 28.39
N ILE A 17 -11.11 0.23 28.31
CA ILE A 17 -10.54 -0.83 29.17
C ILE A 17 -10.55 -0.39 30.63
N ALA A 18 -10.14 0.85 30.93
CA ALA A 18 -10.16 1.40 32.29
C ALA A 18 -11.59 1.52 32.86
N LEU A 19 -12.55 1.96 32.08
CA LEU A 19 -13.95 2.02 32.47
C LEU A 19 -14.54 0.62 32.75
N ARG A 20 -14.22 -0.36 31.91
CA ARG A 20 -14.61 -1.76 32.15
C ARG A 20 -13.98 -2.31 33.44
N HIS A 21 -12.72 -1.99 33.71
CA HIS A 21 -12.05 -2.37 34.95
C HIS A 21 -12.76 -1.73 36.17
N GLN A 22 -13.02 -0.43 36.11
CA GLN A 22 -13.73 0.30 37.17
C GLN A 22 -15.10 -0.30 37.44
N ALA A 23 -15.88 -0.59 36.39
CA ALA A 23 -17.20 -1.21 36.51
C ALA A 23 -17.17 -2.58 37.22
N LYS A 24 -16.08 -3.34 37.05
CA LYS A 24 -15.94 -4.67 37.65
C LYS A 24 -15.38 -4.65 39.07
N THR A 25 -14.49 -3.70 39.36
CA THR A 25 -13.67 -3.71 40.59
C THR A 25 -13.96 -2.54 41.55
N GLY A 26 -14.67 -1.52 41.06
CA GLY A 26 -14.88 -0.25 41.77
C GLY A 26 -13.64 0.64 41.82
N LYS A 27 -12.49 0.23 41.19
CA LYS A 27 -11.22 0.94 41.23
C LYS A 27 -10.94 1.65 39.92
N GLY A 28 -10.66 2.96 39.98
CA GLY A 28 -10.20 3.75 38.84
C GLY A 28 -8.73 3.48 38.50
N GLN A 29 -8.31 3.97 37.35
CA GLN A 29 -6.92 3.89 36.87
C GLN A 29 -6.47 5.24 36.33
N PHE A 30 -5.19 5.55 36.46
CA PHE A 30 -4.54 6.63 35.74
C PHE A 30 -4.04 6.09 34.40
N ILE A 31 -4.26 6.85 33.33
CA ILE A 31 -3.79 6.50 31.97
C ILE A 31 -2.82 7.58 31.56
N ASP A 32 -1.58 7.18 31.26
CA ASP A 32 -0.58 8.00 30.61
C ASP A 32 -0.41 7.48 29.18
N LEU A 33 -0.62 8.34 28.19
CA LEU A 33 -0.58 7.99 26.77
C LEU A 33 0.40 8.90 26.04
N SER A 34 1.48 8.32 25.54
CA SER A 34 2.36 9.00 24.60
C SER A 34 1.88 8.82 23.16
N GLN A 35 1.67 9.94 22.48
CA GLN A 35 1.29 9.95 21.06
C GLN A 35 2.38 9.33 20.16
N VAL A 36 3.65 9.60 20.46
CA VAL A 36 4.79 9.06 19.72
C VAL A 36 4.94 7.55 19.95
N GLU A 37 4.85 7.10 21.20
CA GLU A 37 4.97 5.67 21.53
C GLU A 37 3.82 4.84 20.91
N SER A 38 2.64 5.44 20.74
CA SER A 38 1.52 4.81 20.04
C SER A 38 1.82 4.48 18.57
N LEU A 39 2.82 5.10 17.95
CA LEU A 39 3.25 4.85 16.58
C LEU A 39 4.31 3.76 16.46
N LEU A 40 5.03 3.42 17.54
CA LEU A 40 6.12 2.45 17.47
C LEU A 40 5.72 1.09 16.89
N PRO A 41 4.54 0.52 17.18
CA PRO A 41 4.11 -0.73 16.56
C PRO A 41 3.99 -0.66 15.02
N LEU A 42 3.72 0.52 14.47
CA LEU A 42 3.57 0.72 13.02
C LEU A 42 4.92 0.77 12.29
N VAL A 43 6.01 1.06 13.00
CA VAL A 43 7.38 1.08 12.47
C VAL A 43 8.22 -0.09 13.02
N ALA A 44 7.56 -1.08 13.62
CA ALA A 44 8.22 -2.22 14.25
C ALA A 44 9.13 -3.01 13.28
N HIS A 45 8.78 -3.08 11.99
CA HIS A 45 9.62 -3.73 10.98
C HIS A 45 11.00 -3.07 10.87
N GLY A 46 11.09 -1.74 10.86
CA GLY A 46 12.35 -1.03 10.80
C GLY A 46 13.17 -1.19 12.08
N ILE A 47 12.52 -1.17 13.26
CA ILE A 47 13.15 -1.43 14.55
C ILE A 47 13.72 -2.86 14.59
N THR A 48 12.94 -3.84 14.09
CA THR A 48 13.35 -5.24 14.05
C THR A 48 14.53 -5.43 13.09
N GLU A 49 14.47 -4.83 11.90
CA GLU A 49 15.58 -4.89 10.93
C GLU A 49 16.87 -4.32 11.51
N PHE A 50 16.80 -3.16 12.16
CA PHE A 50 17.97 -2.57 12.80
C PHE A 50 18.52 -3.44 13.94
N THR A 51 17.65 -3.96 14.81
CA THR A 51 18.11 -4.75 15.98
C THR A 51 18.61 -6.14 15.60
N ALA A 52 18.07 -6.75 14.52
CA ALA A 52 18.48 -8.07 14.06
C ALA A 52 19.70 -8.04 13.12
N ASN A 53 19.74 -7.08 12.20
CA ASN A 53 20.68 -7.05 11.08
C ASN A 53 21.60 -5.83 11.10
N GLY A 54 21.38 -4.85 11.98
CA GLY A 54 22.14 -3.60 12.03
C GLY A 54 21.87 -2.66 10.85
N LYS A 55 20.83 -2.94 10.04
CA LYS A 55 20.51 -2.18 8.84
C LYS A 55 19.45 -1.11 9.15
N GLU A 56 19.77 0.15 8.88
CA GLU A 56 18.80 1.23 8.96
C GLU A 56 17.89 1.22 7.71
N PRO A 57 16.56 1.34 7.87
CA PRO A 57 15.66 1.44 6.73
C PRO A 57 15.93 2.70 5.90
N GLU A 58 16.09 2.53 4.61
CA GLU A 58 16.24 3.64 3.67
C GLU A 58 14.90 4.09 3.10
N ARG A 59 14.90 5.29 2.50
CA ARG A 59 13.73 5.81 1.79
C ARG A 59 13.69 5.26 0.37
N ASN A 60 12.82 4.29 0.13
CA ASN A 60 12.69 3.62 -1.16
C ASN A 60 11.49 4.14 -2.00
N GLY A 61 10.80 5.20 -1.56
CA GLY A 61 9.57 5.67 -2.19
C GLY A 61 8.49 4.59 -2.18
N ASN A 62 7.99 4.23 -3.37
CA ASN A 62 7.01 3.15 -3.52
C ASN A 62 7.66 1.80 -3.90
N ARG A 63 8.99 1.72 -3.97
CA ARG A 63 9.73 0.51 -4.36
C ARG A 63 9.83 -0.49 -3.21
N SER A 64 9.93 -1.77 -3.56
CA SER A 64 10.18 -2.87 -2.63
C SER A 64 11.56 -3.47 -2.88
N GLU A 65 12.22 -3.97 -1.83
CA GLU A 65 13.43 -4.80 -1.96
C GLU A 65 13.10 -6.25 -2.34
N PHE A 66 11.84 -6.66 -2.24
CA PHE A 66 11.40 -8.05 -2.40
C PHE A 66 10.55 -8.30 -3.63
N PHE A 67 10.06 -7.24 -4.28
CA PHE A 67 9.10 -7.33 -5.39
C PHE A 67 9.40 -6.29 -6.46
N ALA A 68 9.30 -6.68 -7.72
CA ALA A 68 9.42 -5.78 -8.87
C ALA A 68 8.59 -6.28 -10.06
N PRO A 69 7.74 -5.40 -10.66
CA PRO A 69 7.45 -4.03 -10.26
C PRO A 69 6.65 -3.92 -8.95
N HIS A 70 6.86 -2.82 -8.24
CA HIS A 70 6.09 -2.41 -7.08
C HIS A 70 6.07 -0.88 -7.06
N GLY A 71 5.02 -0.27 -7.58
CA GLY A 71 5.02 1.16 -7.81
C GLY A 71 3.67 1.78 -8.09
N VAL A 72 3.70 3.09 -8.30
CA VAL A 72 2.57 3.91 -8.74
C VAL A 72 2.93 4.54 -10.08
N TYR A 73 2.12 4.32 -11.09
CA TYR A 73 2.42 4.66 -12.47
C TYR A 73 1.36 5.61 -13.04
N PRO A 74 1.76 6.58 -13.89
CA PRO A 74 0.83 7.53 -14.48
C PRO A 74 -0.11 6.84 -15.48
N CYS A 75 -1.35 7.30 -15.53
CA CYS A 75 -2.36 6.87 -16.50
C CYS A 75 -2.84 8.04 -17.36
N GLU A 76 -3.73 7.77 -18.31
CA GLU A 76 -4.33 8.78 -19.16
C GLU A 76 -5.13 9.81 -18.35
N GLY A 77 -4.87 11.10 -18.59
CA GLY A 77 -5.52 12.23 -17.91
C GLY A 77 -4.65 12.89 -16.86
N GLU A 78 -5.12 14.03 -16.35
CA GLU A 78 -4.42 14.78 -15.30
C GLU A 78 -4.60 14.11 -13.95
N ASP A 79 -3.50 13.90 -13.23
CA ASP A 79 -3.45 13.31 -11.88
C ASP A 79 -4.18 11.94 -11.80
N LYS A 80 -3.98 11.11 -12.82
CA LYS A 80 -4.50 9.73 -12.85
C LYS A 80 -3.36 8.75 -12.70
N TRP A 81 -3.52 7.83 -11.76
CA TRP A 81 -2.47 6.89 -11.39
C TRP A 81 -3.02 5.49 -11.16
N ILE A 82 -2.18 4.50 -11.36
CA ILE A 82 -2.45 3.11 -11.00
C ILE A 82 -1.32 2.55 -10.14
N VAL A 83 -1.69 1.86 -9.08
CA VAL A 83 -0.76 1.04 -8.28
C VAL A 83 -0.68 -0.33 -8.93
N ILE A 84 0.54 -0.84 -9.15
CA ILE A 84 0.78 -2.19 -9.67
C ILE A 84 1.82 -2.87 -8.79
N GLN A 85 1.55 -4.12 -8.42
CA GLN A 85 2.44 -4.95 -7.63
C GLN A 85 2.53 -6.35 -8.22
N ILE A 86 3.74 -6.86 -8.42
CA ILE A 86 4.01 -8.23 -8.86
C ILE A 86 4.68 -8.98 -7.71
N LEU A 87 4.02 -9.99 -7.18
CA LEU A 87 4.44 -10.73 -5.99
C LEU A 87 5.14 -12.06 -6.28
N ASN A 88 4.97 -12.58 -7.49
CA ASN A 88 5.51 -13.86 -7.90
C ASN A 88 5.71 -13.95 -9.42
N GLU A 89 6.38 -14.99 -9.88
CA GLU A 89 6.72 -15.17 -11.30
C GLU A 89 5.50 -15.47 -12.18
N ASP A 90 4.46 -16.12 -11.68
CA ASP A 90 3.23 -16.35 -12.47
C ASP A 90 2.54 -15.03 -12.82
N GLN A 91 2.50 -14.09 -11.86
CA GLN A 91 2.00 -12.74 -12.11
C GLN A 91 2.91 -11.97 -13.07
N TRP A 92 4.23 -12.17 -12.98
CA TRP A 92 5.16 -11.56 -13.91
C TRP A 92 4.94 -12.05 -15.34
N LEU A 93 4.79 -13.33 -15.56
CA LEU A 93 4.50 -13.90 -16.88
C LEU A 93 3.19 -13.36 -17.45
N SER A 94 2.13 -13.32 -16.64
CA SER A 94 0.85 -12.72 -17.02
C SER A 94 0.98 -11.24 -17.37
N PHE A 95 1.81 -10.51 -16.64
CA PHE A 95 2.09 -9.09 -16.92
C PHE A 95 2.86 -8.91 -18.22
N GLN A 96 3.86 -9.76 -18.49
CA GLN A 96 4.60 -9.76 -19.76
C GLN A 96 3.68 -10.03 -20.96
N GLU A 97 2.73 -10.94 -20.84
CA GLU A 97 1.74 -11.21 -21.89
C GLU A 97 0.85 -10.00 -22.17
N LEU A 98 0.39 -9.31 -21.13
CA LEU A 98 -0.47 -8.14 -21.25
C LEU A 98 0.24 -6.93 -21.87
N VAL A 99 1.47 -6.68 -21.48
CA VAL A 99 2.26 -5.54 -21.96
C VAL A 99 2.93 -5.83 -23.29
N GLY A 100 3.34 -7.07 -23.50
CA GLY A 100 4.00 -7.53 -24.72
C GLY A 100 5.49 -7.24 -24.79
N ALA A 101 5.98 -7.00 -26.01
CA ALA A 101 7.42 -6.90 -26.33
C ALA A 101 8.27 -6.00 -25.40
N PRO A 102 7.82 -4.83 -24.93
CA PRO A 102 8.63 -3.99 -24.05
C PRO A 102 9.07 -4.67 -22.75
N MET A 103 8.30 -5.66 -22.25
CA MET A 103 8.60 -6.36 -20.99
C MET A 103 9.54 -7.56 -21.17
N GLN A 104 9.77 -8.03 -22.39
CA GLN A 104 10.61 -9.21 -22.66
C GLN A 104 12.10 -9.00 -22.33
N GLN A 105 12.54 -7.76 -22.23
CA GLN A 105 13.92 -7.42 -21.84
C GLN A 105 14.20 -7.61 -20.34
N PHE A 106 13.16 -7.78 -19.53
CA PHE A 106 13.25 -7.97 -18.08
C PHE A 106 13.01 -9.44 -17.76
N GLY A 107 13.99 -10.07 -17.10
CA GLY A 107 13.98 -11.48 -16.79
C GLY A 107 13.32 -11.81 -15.44
N ASN A 108 14.03 -12.59 -14.63
CA ASN A 108 13.60 -12.97 -13.28
C ASN A 108 13.61 -11.78 -12.32
N LEU A 109 13.22 -12.01 -11.06
CA LEU A 109 13.12 -10.96 -10.04
C LEU A 109 14.44 -10.22 -9.82
N GLU A 110 15.57 -10.93 -9.79
CA GLU A 110 16.90 -10.33 -9.59
C GLU A 110 17.26 -9.36 -10.74
N ASP A 111 16.99 -9.76 -11.98
CA ASP A 111 17.17 -8.90 -13.14
C ASP A 111 16.27 -7.66 -13.08
N ARG A 112 15.00 -7.82 -12.71
CA ARG A 112 14.06 -6.71 -12.54
C ARG A 112 14.49 -5.74 -11.44
N LEU A 113 14.94 -6.26 -10.29
CA LEU A 113 15.44 -5.43 -9.18
C LEU A 113 16.71 -4.65 -9.56
N SER A 114 17.57 -5.24 -10.39
CA SER A 114 18.79 -4.56 -10.88
C SER A 114 18.52 -3.45 -11.90
N LYS A 115 17.34 -3.47 -12.57
CA LYS A 115 16.93 -2.55 -13.64
C LYS A 115 15.66 -1.75 -13.30
N LEU A 116 15.44 -1.45 -12.02
CA LEU A 116 14.19 -0.84 -11.55
C LEU A 116 13.82 0.46 -12.26
N GLU A 117 14.80 1.31 -12.58
CA GLU A 117 14.53 2.59 -13.25
C GLU A 117 14.03 2.39 -14.68
N ASP A 118 14.63 1.48 -15.42
CA ASP A 118 14.22 1.16 -16.79
C ASP A 118 12.87 0.44 -16.80
N LEU A 119 12.64 -0.44 -15.83
CA LEU A 119 11.38 -1.14 -15.64
C LEU A 119 10.24 -0.16 -15.34
N ASP A 120 10.43 0.72 -14.34
CA ASP A 120 9.45 1.73 -13.95
C ASP A 120 9.13 2.69 -15.11
N LYS A 121 10.17 3.08 -15.88
CA LYS A 121 10.00 3.92 -17.07
C LYS A 121 9.16 3.21 -18.14
N THR A 122 9.49 1.96 -18.44
CA THR A 122 8.78 1.17 -19.47
C THR A 122 7.31 0.96 -19.07
N ILE A 123 7.04 0.70 -17.79
CA ILE A 123 5.68 0.57 -17.29
C ILE A 123 4.95 1.92 -17.37
N SER A 124 5.59 3.02 -16.98
CA SER A 124 5.01 4.35 -17.06
C SER A 124 4.63 4.75 -18.49
N GLU A 125 5.47 4.45 -19.46
CA GLU A 125 5.19 4.66 -20.88
C GLU A 125 3.98 3.83 -21.34
N TRP A 126 3.87 2.58 -20.90
CA TRP A 126 2.76 1.70 -21.25
C TRP A 126 1.45 2.11 -20.59
N THR A 127 1.47 2.56 -19.33
CA THR A 127 0.25 2.93 -18.58
C THR A 127 -0.28 4.32 -18.94
N SER A 128 0.59 5.26 -19.33
CA SER A 128 0.27 6.67 -19.58
C SER A 128 -0.84 6.90 -20.62
N SER A 129 -1.03 5.97 -21.56
CA SER A 129 -2.06 6.02 -22.58
C SER A 129 -3.34 5.24 -22.24
N LYS A 130 -3.47 4.76 -20.99
CA LYS A 130 -4.56 3.88 -20.57
C LYS A 130 -5.40 4.53 -19.47
N GLU A 131 -6.69 4.33 -19.54
CA GLU A 131 -7.62 4.75 -18.49
C GLU A 131 -7.43 3.85 -17.25
N ALA A 132 -7.14 4.48 -16.09
CA ALA A 132 -6.72 3.80 -14.88
C ALA A 132 -7.70 2.72 -14.38
N GLN A 133 -9.01 3.02 -14.39
CA GLN A 133 -10.03 2.11 -13.90
C GLN A 133 -10.16 0.86 -14.79
N LYS A 134 -10.14 1.03 -16.11
CA LYS A 134 -10.19 -0.09 -17.05
C LYS A 134 -8.93 -0.95 -16.94
N LEU A 135 -7.77 -0.31 -16.85
CA LEU A 135 -6.51 -1.01 -16.69
C LEU A 135 -6.47 -1.83 -15.39
N MET A 136 -6.99 -1.27 -14.30
CA MET A 136 -7.14 -1.98 -13.03
C MET A 136 -7.91 -3.30 -13.20
N TYR A 137 -9.06 -3.26 -13.85
CA TYR A 137 -9.86 -4.49 -14.06
C TYR A 137 -9.13 -5.52 -14.93
N VAL A 138 -8.47 -5.08 -16.01
CA VAL A 138 -7.68 -5.98 -16.88
C VAL A 138 -6.56 -6.67 -16.09
N LEU A 139 -5.84 -5.92 -15.25
CA LEU A 139 -4.78 -6.47 -14.43
C LEU A 139 -5.33 -7.43 -13.35
N GLN A 140 -6.43 -7.07 -12.70
CA GLN A 140 -7.07 -7.92 -11.70
C GLN A 140 -7.62 -9.22 -12.29
N GLU A 141 -8.19 -9.20 -13.48
CA GLU A 141 -8.61 -10.41 -14.20
C GLU A 141 -7.43 -11.35 -14.49
N ALA A 142 -6.25 -10.77 -14.77
CA ALA A 142 -5.00 -11.51 -14.90
C ALA A 142 -4.35 -11.89 -13.54
N LYS A 143 -5.07 -11.72 -12.42
CA LYS A 143 -4.62 -11.99 -11.05
C LYS A 143 -3.41 -11.17 -10.60
N ILE A 144 -3.22 -10.01 -11.20
CA ILE A 144 -2.18 -9.06 -10.85
C ILE A 144 -2.78 -8.03 -9.88
N PRO A 145 -2.23 -7.88 -8.66
CA PRO A 145 -2.65 -6.83 -7.74
C PRO A 145 -2.46 -5.44 -8.34
N ALA A 146 -3.56 -4.76 -8.59
CA ALA A 146 -3.57 -3.39 -9.11
C ALA A 146 -4.77 -2.61 -8.58
N ALA A 147 -4.60 -1.29 -8.40
CA ALA A 147 -5.66 -0.39 -7.98
C ALA A 147 -5.49 0.99 -8.61
N ALA A 148 -6.55 1.51 -9.22
CA ALA A 148 -6.60 2.90 -9.64
C ALA A 148 -6.69 3.81 -8.42
N THR A 149 -5.99 4.97 -8.44
CA THR A 149 -6.12 5.96 -7.38
C THR A 149 -7.46 6.69 -7.49
N HIS A 150 -8.08 6.97 -6.34
CA HIS A 150 -9.34 7.68 -6.27
C HIS A 150 -9.14 9.15 -5.90
N THR A 151 -9.90 10.01 -6.55
CA THR A 151 -10.23 11.35 -6.03
C THR A 151 -11.39 11.22 -5.04
N MET A 152 -11.67 12.28 -4.26
CA MET A 152 -12.82 12.26 -3.33
C MET A 152 -14.13 11.96 -4.06
N SER A 153 -14.34 12.53 -5.25
CA SER A 153 -15.56 12.30 -6.03
C SER A 153 -15.68 10.87 -6.55
N THR A 154 -14.59 10.25 -7.02
CA THR A 154 -14.61 8.87 -7.48
C THR A 154 -14.73 7.89 -6.32
N LEU A 155 -14.17 8.20 -5.15
CA LEU A 155 -14.29 7.39 -3.95
C LEU A 155 -15.74 7.29 -3.45
N LEU A 156 -16.48 8.41 -3.46
CA LEU A 156 -17.90 8.43 -3.10
C LEU A 156 -18.77 7.57 -4.01
N ASN A 157 -18.35 7.39 -5.25
CA ASN A 157 -19.06 6.58 -6.25
C ASN A 157 -18.47 5.18 -6.43
N ASP A 158 -17.51 4.79 -5.58
CA ASP A 158 -16.89 3.47 -5.67
C ASP A 158 -17.90 2.34 -5.49
N PRO A 159 -18.03 1.41 -6.46
CA PRO A 159 -19.04 0.35 -6.41
C PRO A 159 -18.89 -0.58 -5.20
N HIS A 160 -17.66 -0.85 -4.77
CA HIS A 160 -17.40 -1.71 -3.61
C HIS A 160 -17.85 -1.04 -2.31
N LEU A 161 -17.50 0.22 -2.10
CA LEU A 161 -17.93 0.96 -0.91
C LEU A 161 -19.44 1.13 -0.87
N ASN A 162 -20.06 1.41 -2.02
CA ASN A 162 -21.51 1.54 -2.13
C ASN A 162 -22.22 0.21 -1.85
N SER A 163 -21.73 -0.92 -2.35
CA SER A 163 -22.32 -2.24 -2.10
C SER A 163 -22.28 -2.65 -0.63
N ARG A 164 -21.35 -2.08 0.14
CA ARG A 164 -21.20 -2.30 1.58
C ARG A 164 -21.97 -1.29 2.44
N ASN A 165 -22.69 -0.34 1.83
CA ASN A 165 -23.32 0.77 2.53
C ASN A 165 -22.33 1.51 3.48
N PHE A 166 -21.10 1.73 2.98
CA PHE A 166 -20.06 2.35 3.77
C PHE A 166 -20.40 3.81 4.12
N TRP A 167 -21.01 4.51 3.18
CA TRP A 167 -21.47 5.87 3.35
C TRP A 167 -22.88 5.87 3.97
N GLN A 168 -23.03 6.52 5.12
CA GLN A 168 -24.30 6.72 5.83
C GLN A 168 -24.66 8.20 5.88
#